data_2069d608c842b202275b89450bbcf150
#
_entry.id   2069d608c842b202275b89450bbcf150
#
_cell.length_a   1.000
_cell.length_b   1.000
_cell.length_c   1.000
_cell.angle_alpha   90.00
_cell.angle_beta   90.00
_cell.angle_gamma   90.00
#
_symmetry.space_group_name_H-M   'P 1'
#
loop_
_entity.id
_entity.type
_entity.pdbx_description
1 polymer ?
#
loop_
_entity_poly.entity_id
_entity_poly.type
_entity_poly.pdbx_seq_one_letter_code
_entity_poly.pdbx_strand_id
1 'polypeptide(L)'
;NTTFVAVISTVLSIALSIVGAYFFARFKMPGSNFLFFVFTLLMMYPGVANMVPGFKLVTSLGMYNTYWALIVPAIAGGQAFNIYVLRNFIEDIPQDLFDAIEIDGGNVLQQIWHIVIPMSMPIIGTLGILKVIGQWNNFVSPLLYIRDDSMQMLSVSLLYLEGEYTKQWGQLMAGYTV
;
A
#
# COMPACT_ATOMS: atom_id res chain seq x y z
N ASN A 1 7.07 -4.95 15.39
CA ASN A 1 7.63 -4.69 14.07
C ASN A 1 6.56 -4.80 12.97
N THR A 2 5.86 -5.95 12.86
CA THR A 2 4.86 -6.21 11.81
C THR A 2 3.75 -5.16 11.79
N THR A 3 3.15 -4.88 12.94
CA THR A 3 2.09 -3.85 13.07
C THR A 3 2.59 -2.47 12.65
N PHE A 4 3.80 -2.08 13.07
CA PHE A 4 4.39 -0.81 12.72
C PHE A 4 4.54 -0.65 11.19
N VAL A 5 5.17 -1.65 10.55
CA VAL A 5 5.38 -1.65 9.09
C VAL A 5 4.03 -1.69 8.35
N ALA A 6 3.10 -2.55 8.79
CA ALA A 6 1.79 -2.68 8.16
C ALA A 6 0.96 -1.40 8.24
N VAL A 7 0.90 -0.75 9.41
CA VAL A 7 0.13 0.48 9.59
C VAL A 7 0.72 1.63 8.79
N ILE A 8 2.04 1.88 8.92
CA ILE A 8 2.69 3.01 8.23
C ILE A 8 2.60 2.83 6.71
N SER A 9 2.93 1.64 6.19
CA SER A 9 2.87 1.41 4.75
C SER A 9 1.44 1.51 4.21
N THR A 10 0.43 1.07 4.97
CA THR A 10 -0.98 1.18 4.57
C THR A 10 -1.45 2.62 4.53
N VAL A 11 -1.22 3.39 5.59
CA VAL A 11 -1.64 4.80 5.67
C VAL A 11 -0.99 5.62 4.55
N LEU A 12 0.31 5.51 4.36
CA LEU A 12 1.03 6.24 3.32
C LEU A 12 0.63 5.79 1.92
N SER A 13 0.43 4.47 1.72
CA SER A 13 -0.02 3.94 0.42
C SER A 13 -1.40 4.48 0.04
N ILE A 14 -2.35 4.47 0.97
CA ILE A 14 -3.71 4.96 0.72
C ILE A 14 -3.72 6.48 0.53
N ALA A 15 -2.98 7.23 1.34
CA ALA A 15 -2.89 8.67 1.18
C ALA A 15 -2.39 9.07 -0.22
N LEU A 16 -1.33 8.42 -0.71
CA LEU A 16 -0.82 8.64 -2.07
C LEU A 16 -1.84 8.19 -3.13
N SER A 17 -2.53 7.07 -2.89
CA SER A 17 -3.55 6.57 -3.82
C SER A 17 -4.75 7.52 -3.95
N ILE A 18 -5.18 8.16 -2.86
CA ILE A 18 -6.27 9.15 -2.88
C ILE A 18 -5.87 10.34 -3.76
N VAL A 19 -4.66 10.87 -3.57
CA VAL A 19 -4.17 12.00 -4.38
C VAL A 19 -4.08 11.62 -5.85
N GLY A 20 -3.50 10.44 -6.16
CA GLY A 20 -3.42 9.96 -7.53
C GLY A 20 -4.79 9.68 -8.17
N ALA A 21 -5.71 9.08 -7.41
CA ALA A 21 -7.06 8.80 -7.88
C ALA A 21 -7.86 10.09 -8.12
N TYR A 22 -7.76 11.06 -7.22
CA TYR A 22 -8.37 12.37 -7.41
C TYR A 22 -7.85 13.06 -8.67
N PHE A 23 -6.54 13.03 -8.90
CA PHE A 23 -5.93 13.57 -10.11
C PHE A 23 -6.54 12.96 -11.37
N PHE A 24 -6.58 11.63 -11.47
CA PHE A 24 -7.12 10.94 -12.65
C PHE A 24 -8.64 11.07 -12.79
N ALA A 25 -9.39 11.27 -11.69
CA ALA A 25 -10.84 11.40 -11.72
C ALA A 25 -11.29 12.83 -12.10
N ARG A 26 -10.58 13.86 -11.65
CA ARG A 26 -11.06 15.25 -11.73
C ARG A 26 -10.27 16.13 -12.68
N PHE A 27 -8.97 15.88 -12.89
CA PHE A 27 -8.19 16.69 -13.82
C PHE A 27 -8.32 16.16 -15.26
N LYS A 28 -9.05 16.91 -16.07
CA LYS A 28 -9.23 16.64 -17.51
C LYS A 28 -8.03 17.16 -18.32
N MET A 29 -6.88 16.48 -18.22
CA MET A 29 -5.72 16.82 -19.03
C MET A 29 -5.69 16.05 -20.35
N PRO A 30 -5.19 16.65 -21.45
CA PRO A 30 -4.98 15.91 -22.69
C PRO A 30 -4.01 14.73 -22.42
N GLY A 31 -4.43 13.53 -22.81
CA GLY A 31 -3.64 12.32 -22.55
C GLY A 31 -3.85 11.63 -21.19
N SER A 32 -4.66 12.18 -20.28
CA SER A 32 -4.96 11.59 -18.97
C SER A 32 -5.45 10.14 -19.07
N ASN A 33 -6.36 9.85 -20.01
CA ASN A 33 -6.87 8.51 -20.23
C ASN A 33 -5.78 7.54 -20.70
N PHE A 34 -4.87 8.00 -21.56
CA PHE A 34 -3.74 7.19 -22.01
C PHE A 34 -2.76 6.90 -20.85
N LEU A 35 -2.44 7.90 -20.05
CA LEU A 35 -1.61 7.72 -18.85
C LEU A 35 -2.25 6.75 -17.86
N PHE A 36 -3.56 6.89 -17.64
CA PHE A 36 -4.30 5.97 -16.77
C PHE A 36 -4.30 4.55 -17.32
N PHE A 37 -4.48 4.37 -18.63
CA PHE A 37 -4.39 3.08 -19.29
C PHE A 37 -3.00 2.44 -19.10
N VAL A 38 -1.92 3.18 -19.36
CA VAL A 38 -0.54 2.73 -19.13
C VAL A 38 -0.33 2.35 -17.66
N PHE A 39 -0.84 3.18 -16.77
CA PHE A 39 -0.75 2.92 -15.33
C PHE A 39 -1.48 1.63 -14.92
N THR A 40 -2.65 1.40 -15.51
CA THR A 40 -3.44 0.17 -15.28
C THR A 40 -2.72 -1.08 -15.81
N LEU A 41 -1.94 -0.96 -16.90
CA LEU A 41 -1.13 -2.08 -17.40
C LEU A 41 -0.10 -2.57 -16.38
N LEU A 42 0.35 -1.72 -15.45
CA LEU A 42 1.25 -2.13 -14.37
C LEU A 42 0.62 -3.19 -13.45
N MET A 43 -0.72 -3.29 -13.40
CA MET A 43 -1.41 -4.34 -12.64
C MET A 43 -1.17 -5.73 -13.23
N MET A 44 -0.85 -5.81 -14.52
CA MET A 44 -0.56 -7.08 -15.21
C MET A 44 0.88 -7.56 -14.97
N TYR A 45 1.72 -6.70 -14.41
CA TYR A 45 3.12 -7.03 -14.17
C TYR A 45 3.25 -8.01 -12.99
N PRO A 46 3.86 -9.20 -13.17
CA PRO A 46 3.98 -10.19 -12.11
C PRO A 46 4.98 -9.72 -11.05
N GLY A 47 4.52 -9.61 -9.79
CA GLY A 47 5.34 -9.12 -8.68
C GLY A 47 6.63 -9.92 -8.45
N VAL A 48 6.62 -11.22 -8.78
CA VAL A 48 7.80 -12.10 -8.66
C VAL A 48 8.95 -11.64 -9.58
N ALA A 49 8.64 -11.13 -10.76
CA ALA A 49 9.67 -10.63 -11.70
C ALA A 49 10.41 -9.40 -11.14
N ASN A 50 9.82 -8.71 -10.16
CA ASN A 50 10.42 -7.53 -9.55
C ASN A 50 11.35 -7.86 -8.36
N MET A 51 11.47 -9.12 -7.94
CA MET A 51 12.28 -9.48 -6.75
C MET A 51 13.75 -9.11 -6.91
N VAL A 52 14.39 -9.50 -8.00
CA VAL A 52 15.83 -9.24 -8.22
C VAL A 52 16.12 -7.76 -8.48
N PRO A 53 15.43 -7.07 -9.41
CA PRO A 53 15.63 -5.63 -9.59
C PRO A 53 15.27 -4.83 -8.35
N GLY A 54 14.20 -5.20 -7.63
CA GLY A 54 13.78 -4.56 -6.38
C GLY A 54 14.84 -4.68 -5.29
N PHE A 55 15.45 -5.87 -5.12
CA PHE A 55 16.55 -6.08 -4.18
C PHE A 55 17.73 -5.17 -4.49
N LYS A 56 18.15 -5.11 -5.76
CA LYS A 56 19.25 -4.23 -6.19
C LYS A 56 18.95 -2.76 -5.91
N LEU A 57 17.72 -2.32 -6.19
CA LEU A 57 17.30 -0.94 -5.96
C LEU A 57 17.32 -0.61 -4.46
N VAL A 58 16.70 -1.43 -3.62
CA VAL A 58 16.67 -1.24 -2.15
C VAL A 58 18.09 -1.17 -1.58
N THR A 59 18.99 -2.05 -2.04
CA THR A 59 20.38 -2.08 -1.61
C THR A 59 21.14 -0.85 -2.09
N SER A 60 20.96 -0.42 -3.34
CA SER A 60 21.64 0.76 -3.89
C SER A 60 21.20 2.07 -3.21
N LEU A 61 19.97 2.12 -2.71
CA LEU A 61 19.44 3.26 -1.95
C LEU A 61 19.85 3.23 -0.46
N GLY A 62 20.65 2.24 -0.04
CA GLY A 62 21.10 2.12 1.35
C GLY A 62 20.01 1.76 2.36
N MET A 63 18.86 1.26 1.87
CA MET A 63 17.71 0.90 2.75
C MET A 63 17.81 -0.54 3.28
N TYR A 64 18.74 -1.37 2.80
CA TYR A 64 18.90 -2.76 3.22
C TYR A 64 19.09 -2.87 4.74
N ASN A 65 18.44 -3.85 5.34
CA ASN A 65 18.41 -4.08 6.78
C ASN A 65 17.84 -2.90 7.58
N THR A 66 16.81 -2.23 7.06
CA THR A 66 16.03 -1.19 7.75
C THR A 66 14.54 -1.39 7.49
N TYR A 67 13.67 -0.83 8.33
CA TYR A 67 12.21 -0.84 8.08
C TYR A 67 11.83 -0.16 6.76
N TRP A 68 12.62 0.79 6.27
CA TRP A 68 12.37 1.47 5.00
C TRP A 68 12.47 0.52 3.80
N ALA A 69 13.29 -0.54 3.89
CA ALA A 69 13.34 -1.59 2.88
C ALA A 69 12.01 -2.35 2.71
N LEU A 70 11.15 -2.34 3.74
CA LEU A 70 9.83 -2.94 3.72
C LEU A 70 8.74 -1.91 3.39
N ILE A 71 8.84 -0.72 4.00
CA ILE A 71 7.80 0.32 3.90
C ILE A 71 7.76 0.93 2.48
N VAL A 72 8.90 1.34 1.92
CA VAL A 72 8.94 2.04 0.63
C VAL A 72 8.43 1.16 -0.53
N PRO A 73 8.91 -0.08 -0.71
CA PRO A 73 8.36 -0.97 -1.73
C PRO A 73 6.88 -1.31 -1.50
N ALA A 74 6.46 -1.42 -0.24
CA ALA A 74 5.06 -1.68 0.10
C ALA A 74 4.14 -0.49 -0.24
N ILE A 75 4.60 0.75 -0.08
CA ILE A 75 3.87 1.94 -0.51
C ILE A 75 3.71 1.95 -2.03
N ALA A 76 4.79 1.68 -2.77
CA ALA A 76 4.78 1.66 -4.23
C ALA A 76 3.95 0.48 -4.80
N GLY A 77 4.03 -0.66 -4.14
CA GLY A 77 3.30 -1.87 -4.54
C GLY A 77 1.79 -1.72 -4.40
N GLY A 78 1.05 -2.07 -5.46
CA GLY A 78 -0.42 -2.02 -5.46
C GLY A 78 -1.02 -0.64 -5.71
N GLN A 79 -0.22 0.41 -5.97
CA GLN A 79 -0.73 1.75 -6.25
C GLN A 79 -1.67 1.76 -7.47
N ALA A 80 -1.34 1.02 -8.51
CA ALA A 80 -2.17 0.93 -9.71
C ALA A 80 -3.59 0.43 -9.37
N PHE A 81 -3.70 -0.63 -8.58
CA PHE A 81 -4.98 -1.17 -8.12
C PHE A 81 -5.75 -0.18 -7.24
N ASN A 82 -5.09 0.38 -6.24
CA ASN A 82 -5.72 1.32 -5.31
C ASN A 82 -6.24 2.57 -6.05
N ILE A 83 -5.41 3.14 -6.93
CA ILE A 83 -5.79 4.31 -7.73
C ILE A 83 -6.94 3.96 -8.68
N TYR A 84 -6.89 2.79 -9.33
CA TYR A 84 -7.96 2.34 -10.21
C TYR A 84 -9.32 2.27 -9.47
N VAL A 85 -9.34 1.64 -8.32
CA VAL A 85 -10.57 1.47 -7.52
C VAL A 85 -11.06 2.82 -6.99
N LEU A 86 -10.18 3.61 -6.39
CA LEU A 86 -10.53 4.93 -5.84
C LEU A 86 -10.96 5.91 -6.93
N ARG A 87 -10.31 5.91 -8.09
CA ARG A 87 -10.69 6.77 -9.21
C ARG A 87 -12.14 6.53 -9.62
N ASN A 88 -12.53 5.27 -9.84
CA ASN A 88 -13.89 4.96 -10.24
C ASN A 88 -14.91 5.43 -9.19
N PHE A 89 -14.60 5.25 -7.90
CA PHE A 89 -15.46 5.74 -6.83
C PHE A 89 -15.54 7.27 -6.77
N ILE A 90 -14.42 7.97 -6.98
CA ILE A 90 -14.38 9.44 -6.98
C ILE A 90 -15.12 10.01 -8.21
N GLU A 91 -15.10 9.32 -9.35
CA GLU A 91 -15.83 9.73 -10.55
C GLU A 91 -17.36 9.73 -10.33
N ASP A 92 -17.88 8.82 -9.49
CA ASP A 92 -19.29 8.72 -9.16
C ASP A 92 -19.78 9.82 -8.18
N ILE A 93 -18.88 10.57 -7.55
CA ILE A 93 -19.25 11.69 -6.67
C ILE A 93 -19.80 12.83 -7.51
N PRO A 94 -21.01 13.38 -7.20
CA PRO A 94 -21.61 14.47 -7.94
C PRO A 94 -20.70 15.70 -8.05
N GLN A 95 -20.61 16.27 -9.26
CA GLN A 95 -19.77 17.43 -9.53
C GLN A 95 -20.18 18.66 -8.71
N ASP A 96 -21.47 18.84 -8.46
CA ASP A 96 -22.03 19.97 -7.72
C ASP A 96 -21.38 20.17 -6.33
N LEU A 97 -20.93 19.08 -5.69
CA LEU A 97 -20.24 19.15 -4.40
C LEU A 97 -18.85 19.81 -4.52
N PHE A 98 -18.14 19.53 -5.61
CA PHE A 98 -16.84 20.12 -5.87
C PHE A 98 -16.99 21.60 -6.27
N ASP A 99 -18.00 21.89 -7.11
CA ASP A 99 -18.31 23.25 -7.56
C ASP A 99 -18.69 24.14 -6.37
N ALA A 100 -19.45 23.61 -5.39
CA ALA A 100 -19.77 24.35 -4.17
C ALA A 100 -18.51 24.79 -3.39
N ILE A 101 -17.54 23.89 -3.19
CA ILE A 101 -16.28 24.23 -2.52
C ILE A 101 -15.48 25.26 -3.35
N GLU A 102 -15.51 25.17 -4.69
CA GLU A 102 -14.82 26.15 -5.55
C GLU A 102 -15.46 27.53 -5.46
N ILE A 103 -16.79 27.62 -5.42
CA ILE A 103 -17.52 28.88 -5.23
C ILE A 103 -17.19 29.51 -3.88
N ASP A 104 -17.03 28.68 -2.83
CA ASP A 104 -16.64 29.14 -1.49
C ASP A 104 -15.13 29.48 -1.40
N GLY A 105 -14.38 29.45 -2.53
CA GLY A 105 -12.95 29.77 -2.60
C GLY A 105 -12.05 28.65 -2.07
N GLY A 106 -12.55 27.44 -1.97
CA GLY A 106 -11.80 26.29 -1.50
C GLY A 106 -10.80 25.77 -2.53
N ASN A 107 -9.75 25.12 -2.05
CA ASN A 107 -8.68 24.54 -2.86
C ASN A 107 -8.81 23.01 -2.98
N VAL A 108 -7.95 22.41 -3.83
CA VAL A 108 -7.90 20.94 -4.06
C VAL A 108 -7.74 20.13 -2.78
N LEU A 109 -6.93 20.57 -1.83
CA LEU A 109 -6.75 19.86 -0.56
C LEU A 109 -8.04 19.87 0.26
N GLN A 110 -8.80 20.96 0.22
CA GLN A 110 -10.10 21.03 0.88
C GLN A 110 -11.13 20.13 0.21
N GLN A 111 -11.15 20.03 -1.11
CA GLN A 111 -11.99 19.06 -1.83
C GLN A 111 -11.65 17.62 -1.44
N ILE A 112 -10.36 17.27 -1.39
CA ILE A 112 -9.93 15.93 -0.97
C ILE A 112 -10.36 15.65 0.47
N TRP A 113 -10.15 16.61 1.38
CA TRP A 113 -10.38 16.39 2.81
C TRP A 113 -11.85 16.40 3.20
N HIS A 114 -12.67 17.27 2.58
CA HIS A 114 -14.07 17.46 2.97
C HIS A 114 -15.06 16.69 2.09
N ILE A 115 -14.69 16.29 0.86
CA ILE A 115 -15.58 15.52 -0.03
C ILE A 115 -15.03 14.11 -0.24
N VAL A 116 -13.81 14.01 -0.82
CA VAL A 116 -13.30 12.72 -1.30
C VAL A 116 -13.11 11.74 -0.16
N ILE A 117 -12.40 12.10 0.90
CA ILE A 117 -12.13 11.20 2.01
C ILE A 117 -13.42 10.75 2.70
N PRO A 118 -14.32 11.64 3.15
CA PRO A 118 -15.54 11.22 3.82
C PRO A 118 -16.44 10.33 2.96
N MET A 119 -16.64 10.70 1.70
CA MET A 119 -17.49 9.93 0.79
C MET A 119 -16.87 8.60 0.39
N SER A 120 -15.55 8.53 0.28
CA SER A 120 -14.81 7.32 -0.06
C SER A 120 -14.43 6.45 1.14
N MET A 121 -14.84 6.80 2.36
CA MET A 121 -14.46 6.08 3.58
C MET A 121 -14.71 4.55 3.51
N PRO A 122 -15.85 4.05 2.99
CA PRO A 122 -16.07 2.61 2.90
C PRO A 122 -15.04 1.89 2.03
N ILE A 123 -14.70 2.47 0.88
CA ILE A 123 -13.71 1.87 -0.04
C ILE A 123 -12.28 2.04 0.48
N ILE A 124 -11.96 3.18 1.11
CA ILE A 124 -10.69 3.40 1.80
C ILE A 124 -10.49 2.35 2.89
N GLY A 125 -11.52 2.09 3.70
CA GLY A 125 -11.49 1.06 4.72
C GLY A 125 -11.25 -0.33 4.14
N THR A 126 -11.93 -0.68 3.05
CA THR A 126 -11.76 -1.97 2.35
C THR A 126 -10.33 -2.13 1.84
N LEU A 127 -9.80 -1.13 1.13
CA LEU A 127 -8.42 -1.14 0.61
C LEU A 127 -7.41 -1.20 1.75
N GLY A 128 -7.68 -0.50 2.86
CA GLY A 128 -6.86 -0.53 4.07
C GLY A 128 -6.77 -1.93 4.67
N ILE A 129 -7.90 -2.60 4.85
CA ILE A 129 -7.95 -3.95 5.38
C ILE A 129 -7.18 -4.92 4.46
N LEU A 130 -7.44 -4.88 3.16
CA LEU A 130 -6.73 -5.73 2.19
C LEU A 130 -5.21 -5.50 2.23
N LYS A 131 -4.78 -4.25 2.37
CA LYS A 131 -3.36 -3.90 2.45
C LYS A 131 -2.72 -4.40 3.74
N VAL A 132 -3.39 -4.22 4.88
CA VAL A 132 -2.91 -4.71 6.19
C VAL A 132 -2.78 -6.23 6.16
N ILE A 133 -3.81 -6.96 5.68
CA ILE A 133 -3.76 -8.42 5.56
C ILE A 133 -2.60 -8.85 4.65
N GLY A 134 -2.42 -8.18 3.51
CA GLY A 134 -1.32 -8.47 2.60
C GLY A 134 0.07 -8.26 3.22
N GLN A 135 0.23 -7.19 4.01
CA GLN A 135 1.49 -6.92 4.71
C GLN A 135 1.72 -7.86 5.90
N TRP A 136 0.66 -8.22 6.61
CA TRP A 136 0.74 -9.16 7.73
C TRP A 136 1.23 -10.54 7.28
N ASN A 137 0.73 -11.01 6.15
CA ASN A 137 1.09 -12.31 5.58
C ASN A 137 2.36 -12.28 4.70
N ASN A 138 2.96 -11.11 4.50
CA ASN A 138 4.16 -10.99 3.67
C ASN A 138 5.38 -11.53 4.43
N PHE A 139 5.94 -12.63 3.94
CA PHE A 139 7.18 -13.19 4.48
C PHE A 139 8.39 -13.02 3.54
N VAL A 140 8.13 -12.90 2.23
CA VAL A 140 9.21 -12.85 1.21
C VAL A 140 10.05 -11.60 1.34
N SER A 141 9.42 -10.44 1.45
CA SER A 141 10.15 -9.16 1.55
C SER A 141 10.96 -9.06 2.84
N PRO A 142 10.41 -9.37 4.04
CA PRO A 142 11.22 -9.38 5.26
C PRO A 142 12.37 -10.38 5.21
N LEU A 143 12.15 -11.58 4.67
CA LEU A 143 13.20 -12.59 4.53
C LEU A 143 14.36 -12.12 3.63
N LEU A 144 14.06 -11.35 2.60
CA LEU A 144 15.06 -10.82 1.66
C LEU A 144 15.80 -9.58 2.18
N TYR A 145 15.09 -8.69 2.89
CA TYR A 145 15.61 -7.36 3.19
C TYR A 145 16.08 -7.17 4.63
N ILE A 146 15.64 -7.99 5.59
CA ILE A 146 15.96 -7.86 7.00
C ILE A 146 16.87 -9.00 7.44
N ARG A 147 18.01 -8.64 8.04
CA ARG A 147 18.96 -9.60 8.65
C ARG A 147 18.97 -9.54 10.16
N ASP A 148 18.64 -8.39 10.73
CA ASP A 148 18.68 -8.17 12.17
C ASP A 148 17.45 -8.84 12.81
N ASP A 149 17.68 -9.77 13.74
CA ASP A 149 16.64 -10.51 14.45
C ASP A 149 15.70 -9.58 15.24
N SER A 150 16.22 -8.45 15.73
CA SER A 150 15.43 -7.46 16.46
C SER A 150 14.37 -6.76 15.57
N MET A 151 14.59 -6.72 14.27
CA MET A 151 13.70 -6.11 13.27
C MET A 151 12.83 -7.12 12.53
N GLN A 152 12.95 -8.40 12.80
CA GLN A 152 12.18 -9.44 12.11
C GLN A 152 10.68 -9.27 12.23
N MET A 153 9.98 -9.63 11.16
CA MET A 153 8.52 -9.66 11.09
C MET A 153 7.99 -10.99 11.64
N LEU A 154 6.77 -10.96 12.17
CA LEU A 154 6.11 -12.14 12.76
C LEU A 154 6.14 -13.35 11.81
N SER A 155 5.82 -13.13 10.53
CA SER A 155 5.78 -14.19 9.50
C SER A 155 7.13 -14.92 9.32
N VAL A 156 8.24 -14.19 9.39
CA VAL A 156 9.59 -14.76 9.27
C VAL A 156 10.02 -15.39 10.59
N SER A 157 9.71 -14.76 11.72
CA SER A 157 10.01 -15.31 13.05
C SER A 157 9.32 -16.67 13.26
N LEU A 158 8.08 -16.83 12.78
CA LEU A 158 7.37 -18.12 12.83
C LEU A 158 8.05 -19.19 11.96
N LEU A 159 8.55 -18.81 10.77
CA LEU A 159 9.30 -19.72 9.91
C LEU A 159 10.58 -20.23 10.58
N TYR A 160 11.32 -19.35 11.26
CA TYR A 160 12.52 -19.76 12.02
C TYR A 160 12.18 -20.65 13.20
N LEU A 161 11.11 -20.37 13.95
CA LEU A 161 10.63 -21.23 15.03
C LEU A 161 10.24 -22.64 14.53
N GLU A 162 9.66 -22.76 13.35
CA GLU A 162 9.33 -24.03 12.73
C GLU A 162 10.59 -24.84 12.37
N GLY A 163 11.65 -24.16 11.88
CA GLY A 163 12.92 -24.80 11.50
C GLY A 163 13.76 -25.24 12.70
N GLU A 164 13.76 -24.48 13.80
CA GLU A 164 14.63 -24.68 14.95
C GLU A 164 14.01 -25.61 16.01
N TYR A 165 12.69 -25.65 16.12
CA TYR A 165 11.96 -26.34 17.19
C TYR A 165 10.90 -27.33 16.67
N THR A 166 11.28 -28.21 15.76
CA THR A 166 10.38 -29.24 15.15
C THR A 166 9.61 -30.12 16.16
N LYS A 167 9.83 -29.93 17.46
CA LYS A 167 9.18 -30.71 18.54
C LYS A 167 8.40 -29.88 19.57
N GLN A 168 8.38 -28.54 19.47
CA GLN A 168 7.68 -27.70 20.45
C GLN A 168 6.36 -27.12 19.89
N TRP A 169 5.42 -28.02 19.61
CA TRP A 169 4.11 -27.67 19.04
C TRP A 169 3.35 -26.60 19.83
N GLY A 170 3.54 -26.50 21.15
CA GLY A 170 2.87 -25.51 21.99
C GLY A 170 3.29 -24.08 21.68
N GLN A 171 4.57 -23.83 21.44
CA GLN A 171 5.10 -22.49 21.12
C GLN A 171 4.70 -22.08 19.69
N LEU A 172 4.76 -23.03 18.74
CA LEU A 172 4.31 -22.79 17.37
C LEU A 172 2.83 -22.44 17.32
N MET A 173 1.98 -23.22 18.00
CA MET A 173 0.53 -22.93 18.03
C MET A 173 0.21 -21.61 18.70
N ALA A 174 0.92 -21.23 19.76
CA ALA A 174 0.78 -19.91 20.38
C ALA A 174 1.16 -18.77 19.43
N GLY A 175 2.21 -18.94 18.62
CA GLY A 175 2.62 -17.97 17.61
C GLY A 175 1.63 -17.84 16.44
N TYR A 176 0.97 -18.92 16.04
CA TYR A 176 -0.04 -18.90 14.97
C TYR A 176 -1.39 -18.31 15.40
N THR A 177 -1.64 -18.14 16.71
CA THR A 177 -2.89 -17.54 17.23
C THR A 177 -2.84 -16.02 17.33
N VAL A 178 -1.70 -15.39 17.06
CA VAL A 178 -1.49 -13.95 17.03
C VAL A 178 -1.58 -13.39 15.63
#